data_6ca4fee4493c9a33d300637d42f6cc58
#
_entry.id   6ca4fee4493c9a33d300637d42f6cc58
#
_cell.length_a   1.000
_cell.length_b   1.000
_cell.length_c   1.000
_cell.angle_alpha   90.00
_cell.angle_beta   90.00
_cell.angle_gamma   90.00
#
_symmetry.space_group_name_H-M   'P 1'
#
loop_
_entity.id
_entity.type
_entity.pdbx_description
1 polymer ?
#
loop_
_entity_poly.entity_id
_entity_poly.type
_entity_poly.pdbx_seq_one_letter_code
_entity_poly.pdbx_strand_id
1 'polypeptide(L)'
;LDRIWSPRSTKVMMKTFDLSELIDSVNLKRQMVEGKRLYAVEDAHYPSVTTVLSNQKKKKAIIRNWRKKVGAAEADRITKRSTTRGTNFHAICEDYLLNKLDLEKHKDSPLPVQMFRTSQNVIDRIDRPRLIESMLWSHKLQIAGQVDCIAELDGDLSVIDFKTSKSPKRQNILDG
;
A
#
# COMPACT_ATOMS: atom_id res chain seq x y z
N LEU A 1 -43.26 -9.53 -22.08
CA LEU A 1 -42.26 -8.58 -22.64
C LEU A 1 -41.13 -8.43 -21.63
N ASP A 2 -40.31 -9.47 -21.55
CA ASP A 2 -39.15 -9.52 -20.66
C ASP A 2 -38.00 -8.75 -21.30
N ARG A 3 -37.72 -7.57 -20.79
CA ARG A 3 -36.47 -6.90 -21.05
C ARG A 3 -35.39 -7.54 -20.18
N ILE A 4 -34.69 -8.53 -20.72
CA ILE A 4 -33.47 -9.06 -20.14
C ILE A 4 -32.45 -7.92 -20.11
N TRP A 5 -32.19 -7.41 -18.90
CA TRP A 5 -31.09 -6.49 -18.65
C TRP A 5 -29.77 -7.25 -18.79
N SER A 6 -29.13 -7.13 -19.92
CA SER A 6 -27.77 -7.62 -20.16
C SER A 6 -26.80 -6.57 -19.62
N PRO A 7 -25.97 -6.88 -18.61
CA PRO A 7 -24.90 -5.96 -18.22
C PRO A 7 -23.92 -5.86 -19.37
N ARG A 8 -23.89 -4.73 -20.05
CA ARG A 8 -22.81 -4.43 -20.99
C ARG A 8 -21.51 -4.51 -20.20
N SER A 9 -20.74 -5.54 -20.47
CA SER A 9 -19.34 -5.64 -20.04
C SER A 9 -18.61 -4.46 -20.68
N THR A 10 -18.54 -3.35 -19.96
CA THR A 10 -17.65 -2.26 -20.32
C THR A 10 -16.26 -2.81 -20.06
N LYS A 11 -15.60 -3.27 -21.13
CA LYS A 11 -14.19 -3.67 -21.09
C LYS A 11 -13.43 -2.43 -20.61
N VAL A 12 -13.08 -2.40 -19.33
CA VAL A 12 -12.28 -1.33 -18.76
C VAL A 12 -10.96 -1.36 -19.51
N MET A 13 -10.67 -0.31 -20.27
CA MET A 13 -9.38 -0.20 -20.93
C MET A 13 -8.33 -0.02 -19.84
N MET A 14 -7.44 -1.02 -19.72
CA MET A 14 -6.31 -0.95 -18.80
C MET A 14 -5.19 -0.15 -19.45
N LYS A 15 -4.64 0.82 -18.72
CA LYS A 15 -3.43 1.54 -19.12
C LYS A 15 -2.27 0.56 -19.18
N THR A 16 -1.38 0.73 -20.14
CA THR A 16 -0.08 0.07 -20.20
C THR A 16 0.99 1.07 -19.78
N PHE A 17 1.78 0.73 -18.79
CA PHE A 17 2.85 1.55 -18.26
C PHE A 17 4.15 1.29 -19.00
N ASP A 18 4.93 2.34 -19.23
CA ASP A 18 6.30 2.23 -19.73
C ASP A 18 7.21 1.79 -18.58
N LEU A 19 7.76 0.59 -18.70
CA LEU A 19 8.64 -0.03 -17.71
C LEU A 19 10.11 0.01 -18.11
N SER A 20 10.48 0.82 -19.11
CA SER A 20 11.86 0.91 -19.61
C SER A 20 12.88 1.38 -18.57
N GLU A 21 12.44 2.14 -17.57
CA GLU A 21 13.27 2.64 -16.47
C GLU A 21 12.99 1.91 -15.13
N LEU A 22 12.25 0.81 -15.15
CA LEU A 22 11.98 0.04 -13.95
C LEU A 22 13.25 -0.62 -13.42
N ILE A 23 13.57 -0.34 -12.18
CA ILE A 23 14.69 -0.93 -11.44
C ILE A 23 14.19 -2.17 -10.71
N ASP A 24 14.97 -3.24 -10.71
CA ASP A 24 14.64 -4.46 -9.98
C ASP A 24 14.41 -4.17 -8.50
N SER A 25 13.32 -4.70 -7.98
CA SER A 25 12.97 -4.52 -6.58
C SER A 25 13.99 -5.20 -5.66
N VAL A 26 14.41 -4.47 -4.63
CA VAL A 26 15.30 -5.01 -3.60
C VAL A 26 14.48 -5.55 -2.45
N ASN A 27 14.82 -6.76 -2.01
CA ASN A 27 14.26 -7.38 -0.81
C ASN A 27 15.32 -7.47 0.29
N LEU A 28 15.02 -6.91 1.46
CA LEU A 28 15.90 -7.00 2.62
C LEU A 28 15.43 -8.11 3.57
N LYS A 29 16.37 -8.88 4.09
CA LYS A 29 16.08 -9.91 5.09
C LYS A 29 15.57 -9.25 6.37
N ARG A 30 14.36 -9.62 6.76
CA ARG A 30 13.74 -9.15 7.99
C ARG A 30 14.08 -10.09 9.15
N GLN A 31 14.52 -9.53 10.26
CA GLN A 31 14.88 -10.26 11.47
C GLN A 31 14.17 -9.67 12.69
N MET A 32 13.89 -10.53 13.67
CA MET A 32 13.42 -10.11 14.99
C MET A 32 14.60 -10.17 15.96
N VAL A 33 15.05 -9.02 16.42
CA VAL A 33 16.14 -8.88 17.40
C VAL A 33 15.58 -8.20 18.64
N GLU A 34 15.62 -8.86 19.79
CA GLU A 34 15.09 -8.33 21.06
C GLU A 34 13.62 -7.81 20.95
N GLY A 35 12.77 -8.56 20.24
CA GLY A 35 11.37 -8.18 20.03
C GLY A 35 11.15 -6.99 19.08
N LYS A 36 12.18 -6.48 18.44
CA LYS A 36 12.12 -5.41 17.43
C LYS A 36 12.30 -5.99 16.03
N ARG A 37 11.51 -5.51 15.10
CA ARG A 37 11.67 -5.85 13.69
C ARG A 37 12.75 -5.00 13.05
N LEU A 38 13.84 -5.63 12.64
CA LEU A 38 14.97 -5.01 11.97
C LEU A 38 15.12 -5.58 10.56
N TYR A 39 15.72 -4.81 9.68
CA TYR A 39 16.14 -5.21 8.34
C TYR A 39 17.66 -5.29 8.28
N ALA A 40 18.19 -6.40 7.78
CA ALA A 40 19.61 -6.55 7.50
C ALA A 40 19.93 -5.77 6.22
N VAL A 41 20.85 -4.82 6.35
CA VAL A 41 21.36 -3.97 5.27
C VAL A 41 22.88 -4.05 5.33
N GLU A 42 23.48 -4.79 4.41
CA GLU A 42 24.90 -5.10 4.47
C GLU A 42 25.29 -5.67 5.85
N ASP A 43 26.25 -5.06 6.54
CA ASP A 43 26.68 -5.47 7.88
C ASP A 43 25.89 -4.80 9.02
N ALA A 44 24.85 -4.02 8.70
CA ALA A 44 24.04 -3.26 9.67
C ALA A 44 22.61 -3.78 9.80
N HIS A 45 21.94 -3.40 10.89
CA HIS A 45 20.54 -3.73 11.15
C HIS A 45 19.74 -2.46 11.43
N TYR A 46 18.78 -2.15 10.56
CA TYR A 46 17.97 -0.94 10.66
C TYR A 46 16.52 -1.22 11.04
N PRO A 47 15.93 -0.40 11.94
CA PRO A 47 14.52 -0.47 12.22
C PRO A 47 13.70 -0.05 10.99
N SER A 48 12.47 -0.58 10.89
CA SER A 48 11.57 -0.11 9.84
C SER A 48 11.05 1.29 10.12
N VAL A 49 10.87 2.09 9.07
CA VAL A 49 10.20 3.40 9.13
C VAL A 49 8.87 3.28 9.90
N THR A 50 8.06 2.28 9.61
CA THR A 50 6.78 2.05 10.31
C THR A 50 6.96 1.76 11.80
N THR A 51 8.04 1.05 12.19
CA THR A 51 8.37 0.81 13.61
C THR A 51 8.70 2.13 14.32
N VAL A 52 9.55 2.97 13.70
CA VAL A 52 9.92 4.27 14.24
C VAL A 52 8.68 5.16 14.40
N LEU A 53 7.86 5.29 13.36
CA LEU A 53 6.64 6.09 13.38
C LEU A 53 5.57 5.58 14.36
N SER A 54 5.47 4.26 14.55
CA SER A 54 4.52 3.67 15.51
C SER A 54 4.93 3.85 16.97
N ASN A 55 6.21 4.11 17.24
CA ASN A 55 6.74 4.30 18.58
C ASN A 55 6.42 5.67 19.19
N GLN A 56 5.82 6.60 18.46
CA GLN A 56 5.39 7.88 18.98
C GLN A 56 4.38 7.72 20.12
N LYS A 57 4.66 8.35 21.29
CA LYS A 57 3.82 8.25 22.51
C LYS A 57 2.36 8.60 22.23
N LYS A 58 2.11 9.69 21.47
CA LYS A 58 0.77 10.15 21.10
C LYS A 58 -0.01 9.10 20.31
N LYS A 59 0.62 8.48 19.31
CA LYS A 59 0.00 7.44 18.49
C LYS A 59 -0.34 6.18 19.28
N LYS A 60 0.56 5.74 20.16
CA LYS A 60 0.32 4.62 21.08
C LYS A 60 -0.85 4.87 22.01
N ALA A 61 -0.98 6.08 22.55
CA ALA A 61 -2.10 6.47 23.42
C ALA A 61 -3.44 6.44 22.69
N ILE A 62 -3.51 6.96 21.46
CA ILE A 62 -4.71 6.94 20.62
C ILE A 62 -5.16 5.48 20.35
N ILE A 63 -4.25 4.61 19.95
CA ILE A 63 -4.55 3.20 19.67
C ILE A 63 -5.02 2.49 20.95
N ARG A 64 -4.36 2.70 22.07
CA ARG A 64 -4.75 2.11 23.35
C ARG A 64 -6.15 2.55 23.78
N ASN A 65 -6.48 3.83 23.67
CA ASN A 65 -7.79 4.36 24.02
C ASN A 65 -8.88 3.83 23.10
N TRP A 66 -8.61 3.75 21.80
CA TRP A 66 -9.51 3.12 20.83
C TRP A 66 -9.76 1.65 21.16
N ARG A 67 -8.71 0.86 21.44
CA ARG A 67 -8.85 -0.55 21.84
C ARG A 67 -9.66 -0.73 23.12
N LYS A 68 -9.48 0.16 24.11
CA LYS A 68 -10.32 0.16 25.32
C LYS A 68 -11.79 0.43 25.02
N LYS A 69 -12.07 1.36 24.08
CA LYS A 69 -13.44 1.74 23.71
C LYS A 69 -14.19 0.63 22.96
N VAL A 70 -13.53 -0.06 22.03
CA VAL A 70 -14.20 -1.06 21.16
C VAL A 70 -14.08 -2.50 21.71
N GLY A 71 -13.21 -2.74 22.67
CA GLY A 71 -12.86 -4.05 23.19
C GLY A 71 -11.74 -4.73 22.40
N ALA A 72 -10.96 -5.59 23.06
CA ALA A 72 -9.76 -6.19 22.48
C ALA A 72 -10.09 -7.07 21.27
N ALA A 73 -11.06 -7.99 21.40
CA ALA A 73 -11.43 -8.91 20.33
C ALA A 73 -11.93 -8.19 19.07
N GLU A 74 -12.78 -7.18 19.24
CA GLU A 74 -13.30 -6.39 18.12
C GLU A 74 -12.19 -5.53 17.49
N ALA A 75 -11.29 -4.96 18.29
CA ALA A 75 -10.14 -4.23 17.79
C ALA A 75 -9.23 -5.13 16.93
N ASP A 76 -9.00 -6.38 17.35
CA ASP A 76 -8.20 -7.33 16.60
C ASP A 76 -8.89 -7.73 15.29
N ARG A 77 -10.20 -7.96 15.31
CA ARG A 77 -11.01 -8.25 14.13
C ARG A 77 -10.95 -7.11 13.10
N ILE A 78 -11.13 -5.86 13.57
CA ILE A 78 -11.06 -4.66 12.72
C ILE A 78 -9.65 -4.52 12.14
N THR A 79 -8.61 -4.71 12.95
CA THR A 79 -7.21 -4.61 12.53
C THR A 79 -6.92 -5.66 11.46
N LYS A 80 -7.23 -6.93 11.69
CA LYS A 80 -7.03 -8.02 10.73
C LYS A 80 -7.71 -7.72 9.39
N ARG A 81 -9.01 -7.34 9.44
CA ARG A 81 -9.77 -7.01 8.23
C ARG A 81 -9.17 -5.83 7.46
N SER A 82 -8.69 -4.80 8.17
CA SER A 82 -8.08 -3.62 7.55
C SER A 82 -6.72 -3.95 6.93
N THR A 83 -5.91 -4.77 7.60
CA THR A 83 -4.62 -5.24 7.08
C THR A 83 -4.80 -6.08 5.83
N THR A 84 -5.68 -7.11 5.87
CA THR A 84 -5.95 -7.96 4.70
C THR A 84 -6.45 -7.14 3.51
N ARG A 85 -7.39 -6.20 3.74
CA ARG A 85 -7.86 -5.29 2.69
C ARG A 85 -6.73 -4.47 2.09
N GLY A 86 -5.86 -3.91 2.95
CA GLY A 86 -4.69 -3.12 2.51
C GLY A 86 -3.76 -3.96 1.65
N THR A 87 -3.32 -5.11 2.16
CA THR A 87 -2.42 -6.02 1.43
C THR A 87 -2.97 -6.42 0.06
N ASN A 88 -4.25 -6.79 -0.02
CA ASN A 88 -4.86 -7.19 -1.29
C ASN A 88 -4.99 -6.01 -2.26
N PHE A 89 -5.26 -4.79 -1.75
CA PHE A 89 -5.31 -3.59 -2.58
C PHE A 89 -3.92 -3.23 -3.15
N HIS A 90 -2.86 -3.28 -2.33
CA HIS A 90 -1.49 -3.06 -2.79
C HIS A 90 -1.08 -4.08 -3.87
N ALA A 91 -1.38 -5.37 -3.67
CA ALA A 91 -1.10 -6.40 -4.67
C ALA A 91 -1.81 -6.14 -6.01
N ILE A 92 -3.05 -5.65 -6.00
CA ILE A 92 -3.77 -5.25 -7.22
C ILE A 92 -3.07 -4.05 -7.90
N CYS A 93 -2.65 -3.04 -7.12
CA CYS A 93 -1.94 -1.88 -7.65
C CYS A 93 -0.57 -2.27 -8.23
N GLU A 94 0.17 -3.13 -7.54
CA GLU A 94 1.45 -3.69 -8.00
C GLU A 94 1.28 -4.42 -9.33
N ASP A 95 0.35 -5.40 -9.40
CA ASP A 95 0.07 -6.14 -10.63
C ASP A 95 -0.33 -5.20 -11.77
N TYR A 96 -1.10 -4.14 -11.48
CA TYR A 96 -1.52 -3.16 -12.47
C TYR A 96 -0.33 -2.35 -13.00
N LEU A 97 0.48 -1.79 -12.12
CA LEU A 97 1.66 -1.01 -12.51
C LEU A 97 2.69 -1.84 -13.27
N LEU A 98 2.77 -3.14 -12.98
CA LEU A 98 3.64 -4.09 -13.70
C LEU A 98 3.04 -4.60 -15.02
N ASN A 99 1.87 -4.12 -15.46
CA ASN A 99 1.14 -4.62 -16.64
C ASN A 99 0.77 -6.12 -16.55
N LYS A 100 0.58 -6.65 -15.33
CA LYS A 100 0.31 -8.08 -15.06
C LYS A 100 -1.05 -8.32 -14.43
N LEU A 101 -1.89 -7.28 -14.31
CA LEU A 101 -3.15 -7.38 -13.59
C LEU A 101 -4.09 -8.41 -14.23
N ASP A 102 -4.44 -9.40 -13.42
CA ASP A 102 -5.47 -10.38 -13.69
C ASP A 102 -6.49 -10.34 -12.57
N LEU A 103 -7.64 -9.72 -12.80
CA LEU A 103 -8.69 -9.56 -11.78
C LEU A 103 -9.29 -10.88 -11.32
N GLU A 104 -9.20 -11.97 -12.12
CA GLU A 104 -9.68 -13.28 -11.69
C GLU A 104 -8.87 -13.83 -10.51
N LYS A 105 -7.58 -13.53 -10.43
CA LYS A 105 -6.74 -13.87 -9.26
C LYS A 105 -7.19 -13.18 -7.98
N HIS A 106 -7.92 -12.07 -8.09
CA HIS A 106 -8.38 -11.26 -6.96
C HIS A 106 -9.89 -11.41 -6.69
N LYS A 107 -10.58 -12.39 -7.32
CA LYS A 107 -12.04 -12.57 -7.21
C LYS A 107 -12.54 -12.75 -5.76
N ASP A 108 -11.72 -13.37 -4.91
CA ASP A 108 -12.04 -13.59 -3.50
C ASP A 108 -11.86 -12.32 -2.64
N SER A 109 -11.46 -11.20 -3.27
CA SER A 109 -11.22 -9.91 -2.63
C SER A 109 -12.07 -8.80 -3.28
N PRO A 110 -13.41 -8.90 -3.27
CA PRO A 110 -14.28 -7.99 -4.02
C PRO A 110 -14.15 -6.53 -3.59
N LEU A 111 -13.93 -6.25 -2.31
CA LEU A 111 -13.79 -4.87 -1.82
C LEU A 111 -12.48 -4.22 -2.30
N PRO A 112 -11.28 -4.82 -2.19
CA PRO A 112 -10.07 -4.32 -2.83
C PRO A 112 -10.21 -4.10 -4.34
N VAL A 113 -10.83 -5.02 -5.07
CA VAL A 113 -11.11 -4.86 -6.51
C VAL A 113 -12.00 -3.65 -6.77
N GLN A 114 -13.07 -3.48 -5.99
CA GLN A 114 -13.94 -2.30 -6.11
C GLN A 114 -13.18 -1.00 -5.80
N MET A 115 -12.32 -0.99 -4.77
CA MET A 115 -11.50 0.17 -4.43
C MET A 115 -10.54 0.51 -5.56
N PHE A 116 -9.87 -0.49 -6.16
CA PHE A 116 -9.02 -0.29 -7.32
C PHE A 116 -9.78 0.34 -8.48
N ARG A 117 -10.94 -0.22 -8.87
CA ARG A 117 -11.77 0.34 -9.96
C ARG A 117 -12.18 1.79 -9.71
N THR A 118 -12.47 2.13 -8.45
CA THR A 118 -12.86 3.49 -8.07
C THR A 118 -11.69 4.47 -8.12
N SER A 119 -10.47 4.01 -7.85
CA SER A 119 -9.26 4.85 -7.85
C SER A 119 -8.45 4.75 -9.14
N GLN A 120 -8.86 3.93 -10.10
CA GLN A 120 -8.10 3.68 -11.32
C GLN A 120 -7.74 4.96 -12.07
N ASN A 121 -8.67 5.89 -12.21
CA ASN A 121 -8.43 7.18 -12.87
C ASN A 121 -7.32 8.01 -12.21
N VAL A 122 -7.09 7.84 -10.91
CA VAL A 122 -5.99 8.49 -10.17
C VAL A 122 -4.69 7.72 -10.38
N ILE A 123 -4.76 6.38 -10.35
CA ILE A 123 -3.60 5.51 -10.58
C ILE A 123 -3.12 5.66 -12.04
N ASP A 124 -4.02 5.89 -13.00
CA ASP A 124 -3.69 6.11 -14.42
C ASP A 124 -2.91 7.41 -14.67
N ARG A 125 -2.81 8.33 -13.69
CA ARG A 125 -1.95 9.51 -13.75
C ARG A 125 -0.47 9.18 -13.50
N ILE A 126 -0.17 7.97 -13.02
CA ILE A 126 1.19 7.47 -12.83
C ILE A 126 1.77 7.14 -14.20
N ASP A 127 3.01 7.55 -14.45
CA ASP A 127 3.79 7.21 -15.63
C ASP A 127 5.20 6.75 -15.23
N ARG A 128 5.85 5.97 -16.10
CA ARG A 128 7.24 5.52 -15.96
C ARG A 128 7.60 5.08 -14.53
N PRO A 129 7.00 3.98 -14.02
CA PRO A 129 7.38 3.44 -12.73
C PRO A 129 8.88 3.08 -12.70
N ARG A 130 9.60 3.54 -11.67
CA ARG A 130 11.02 3.26 -11.47
C ARG A 130 11.27 2.24 -10.38
N LEU A 131 10.45 2.24 -9.33
CA LEU A 131 10.44 1.25 -8.28
C LEU A 131 9.01 0.90 -7.89
N ILE A 132 8.72 -0.38 -7.70
CA ILE A 132 7.43 -0.89 -7.25
C ILE A 132 7.69 -1.90 -6.13
N GLU A 133 6.99 -1.75 -4.97
CA GLU A 133 7.08 -2.63 -3.80
C GLU A 133 8.54 -2.97 -3.41
N SER A 134 9.42 -1.98 -3.45
CA SER A 134 10.86 -2.14 -3.25
C SER A 134 11.31 -1.65 -1.89
N MET A 135 12.31 -2.32 -1.31
CA MET A 135 12.96 -1.87 -0.09
C MET A 135 13.95 -0.75 -0.38
N LEU A 136 13.89 0.28 0.45
CA LEU A 136 14.83 1.39 0.50
C LEU A 136 15.43 1.50 1.89
N TRP A 137 16.64 2.08 1.99
CA TRP A 137 17.28 2.35 3.27
C TRP A 137 18.12 3.61 3.23
N SER A 138 18.44 4.10 4.40
CA SER A 138 19.33 5.25 4.58
C SER A 138 20.34 4.93 5.66
N HIS A 139 21.61 4.88 5.29
CA HIS A 139 22.72 4.74 6.25
C HIS A 139 22.80 5.96 7.18
N LYS A 140 22.53 7.15 6.66
CA LYS A 140 22.52 8.39 7.43
C LYS A 140 21.45 8.39 8.52
N LEU A 141 20.24 7.93 8.20
CA LEU A 141 19.11 7.89 9.13
C LEU A 141 19.02 6.55 9.89
N GLN A 142 19.80 5.55 9.48
CA GLN A 142 19.79 4.19 10.02
C GLN A 142 18.40 3.58 10.07
N ILE A 143 17.64 3.74 8.98
CA ILE A 143 16.29 3.20 8.81
C ILE A 143 16.17 2.49 7.46
N ALA A 144 15.22 1.53 7.39
CA ALA A 144 14.81 0.91 6.14
C ALA A 144 13.28 0.88 6.05
N GLY A 145 12.75 0.80 4.83
CA GLY A 145 11.31 0.75 4.61
C GLY A 145 10.98 0.31 3.20
N GLN A 146 9.78 -0.23 3.03
CA GLN A 146 9.25 -0.54 1.73
C GLN A 146 8.53 0.67 1.17
N VAL A 147 8.82 1.02 -0.08
CA VAL A 147 8.07 2.02 -0.85
C VAL A 147 7.07 1.29 -1.74
N ASP A 148 5.84 1.80 -1.81
CA ASP A 148 4.83 1.21 -2.68
C ASP A 148 5.18 1.47 -4.16
N CYS A 149 5.49 2.75 -4.50
CA CYS A 149 5.91 3.10 -5.85
C CYS A 149 6.77 4.37 -5.87
N ILE A 150 7.78 4.42 -6.75
CA ILE A 150 8.43 5.65 -7.20
C ILE A 150 8.23 5.74 -8.70
N ALA A 151 7.58 6.81 -9.15
CA ALA A 151 7.17 6.99 -10.53
C ALA A 151 6.97 8.47 -10.85
N GLU A 152 6.69 8.80 -12.08
CA GLU A 152 6.18 10.12 -12.43
C GLU A 152 4.68 10.19 -12.13
N LEU A 153 4.26 11.25 -11.44
CA LEU A 153 2.86 11.58 -11.21
C LEU A 153 2.62 12.95 -11.84
N ASP A 154 1.81 12.99 -12.90
CA ASP A 154 1.57 14.19 -13.71
C ASP A 154 2.86 14.84 -14.25
N GLY A 155 3.89 14.03 -14.52
CA GLY A 155 5.19 14.48 -15.04
C GLY A 155 6.25 14.76 -13.97
N ASP A 156 5.90 14.77 -12.69
CA ASP A 156 6.84 15.01 -11.60
C ASP A 156 7.26 13.69 -10.93
N LEU A 157 8.58 13.46 -10.76
CA LEU A 157 9.08 12.30 -10.04
C LEU A 157 8.63 12.32 -8.58
N SER A 158 7.86 11.31 -8.19
CA SER A 158 7.12 11.28 -6.94
C SER A 158 7.29 9.95 -6.19
N VAL A 159 7.25 10.02 -4.87
CA VAL A 159 7.07 8.85 -4.00
C VAL A 159 5.57 8.69 -3.74
N ILE A 160 5.03 7.56 -4.15
CA ILE A 160 3.59 7.26 -4.11
C ILE A 160 3.35 6.18 -3.07
N ASP A 161 2.37 6.41 -2.19
CA ASP A 161 1.98 5.51 -1.12
C ASP A 161 0.48 5.23 -1.21
N PHE A 162 0.10 3.97 -1.40
CA PHE A 162 -1.29 3.55 -1.53
C PHE A 162 -1.92 3.33 -0.16
N LYS A 163 -3.00 4.03 0.13
CA LYS A 163 -3.69 3.92 1.42
C LYS A 163 -5.16 3.58 1.26
N THR A 164 -5.60 2.57 2.01
CA THR A 164 -7.02 2.22 2.10
C THR A 164 -7.63 2.86 3.35
N SER A 165 -8.69 3.66 3.17
CA SER A 165 -9.40 4.32 4.27
C SER A 165 -10.92 4.17 4.09
N LYS A 166 -11.66 4.10 5.20
CA LYS A 166 -13.13 4.11 5.17
C LYS A 166 -13.72 5.51 4.92
N SER A 167 -12.94 6.55 5.16
CA SER A 167 -13.36 7.94 5.01
C SER A 167 -12.17 8.79 4.59
N PRO A 168 -12.41 9.92 3.90
CA PRO A 168 -11.36 10.89 3.59
C PRO A 168 -10.60 11.32 4.85
N LYS A 169 -9.31 11.46 4.75
CA LYS A 169 -8.50 12.05 5.82
C LYS A 169 -8.75 13.56 5.87
N ARG A 170 -8.74 14.13 7.07
CA ARG A 170 -8.78 15.59 7.20
C ARG A 170 -7.43 16.17 6.78
N GLN A 171 -7.43 17.35 6.14
CA GLN A 171 -6.22 18.02 5.64
C GLN A 171 -5.15 18.18 6.71
N ASN A 172 -5.54 18.59 7.92
CA ASN A 172 -4.61 18.75 9.06
C ASN A 172 -3.89 17.45 9.51
N ILE A 173 -4.24 16.31 8.94
CA ILE A 173 -3.55 15.03 9.18
C ILE A 173 -2.53 14.76 8.06
N LEU A 174 -2.69 15.41 6.92
CA LEU A 174 -1.83 15.26 5.73
C LEU A 174 -0.62 16.20 5.80
N ASP A 175 -0.77 17.33 6.50
CA ASP A 175 0.24 18.39 6.62
C ASP A 175 1.14 18.23 7.87
N GLY A 176 1.04 17.12 8.61
CA GLY A 176 1.71 16.85 9.88
C GLY A 176 2.84 15.85 9.85
#